data_d776cce2f2153f6c2122693a90a8e274
#
_entry.id   d776cce2f2153f6c2122693a90a8e274
#
_cell.length_a   1.000
_cell.length_b   1.000
_cell.length_c   1.000
_cell.angle_alpha   90.00
_cell.angle_beta   90.00
_cell.angle_gamma   90.00
#
_symmetry.space_group_name_H-M   'P 1'
#
loop_
_entity.id
_entity.type
_entity.pdbx_description
1 polymer ?
#
loop_
_entity_poly.entity_id
_entity_poly.type
_entity_poly.pdbx_seq_one_letter_code
_entity_poly.pdbx_strand_id
1 'polypeptide(L)'
;RLHMAGLAHSDLSYKNVLVDPAGGNACIIDIDGLVVPGKYPPDVVGTPDFIAPEVVASSRLDRHDPKRKLPSIATDCHALAVLIYMYLLYRHPLRGQRVHDADPMRDEELAMGERALFVEDANDRSNRINVQQVRPSELPWADTNLRPYTLAGPYLSPLFARAFGPGLRDLMSTYWRDHPR
;
A
#
# COMPACT_ATOMS: atom_id res chain seq x y z
N ARG A 1 -8.04 -2.35 16.74
CA ARG A 1 -7.74 -2.03 18.16
C ARG A 1 -6.49 -1.15 18.28
N LEU A 2 -5.39 -1.48 17.55
CA LEU A 2 -4.13 -0.72 17.57
C LEU A 2 -4.37 0.77 17.21
N HIS A 3 -5.00 1.02 16.07
CA HIS A 3 -5.34 2.38 15.63
C HIS A 3 -6.29 3.12 16.57
N MET A 4 -7.21 2.39 17.23
CA MET A 4 -8.10 2.99 18.25
C MET A 4 -7.32 3.46 19.49
N ALA A 5 -6.17 2.88 19.77
CA ALA A 5 -5.26 3.32 20.83
C ALA A 5 -4.31 4.46 20.36
N GLY A 6 -4.46 4.95 19.12
CA GLY A 6 -3.61 6.00 18.57
C GLY A 6 -2.23 5.53 18.14
N LEU A 7 -2.03 4.21 17.97
CA LEU A 7 -0.77 3.61 17.58
C LEU A 7 -0.81 3.19 16.10
N ALA A 8 0.33 3.26 15.41
CA ALA A 8 0.53 2.66 14.10
C ALA A 8 1.60 1.57 14.19
N HIS A 9 1.50 0.55 13.32
CA HIS A 9 2.46 -0.54 13.28
C HIS A 9 3.74 -0.17 12.53
N SER A 10 3.62 0.68 11.52
CA SER A 10 4.67 1.14 10.61
C SER A 10 5.25 0.11 9.64
N ASP A 11 5.18 -1.17 9.94
CA ASP A 11 5.68 -2.28 9.08
C ASP A 11 4.63 -3.39 8.93
N LEU A 12 3.39 -3.04 8.56
CA LEU A 12 2.39 -4.03 8.17
C LEU A 12 2.79 -4.67 6.83
N SER A 13 3.04 -5.97 6.86
CA SER A 13 3.38 -6.78 5.70
C SER A 13 2.93 -8.24 5.90
N TYR A 14 3.01 -9.06 4.86
CA TYR A 14 2.71 -10.49 4.98
C TYR A 14 3.63 -11.23 5.96
N LYS A 15 4.80 -10.68 6.29
CA LYS A 15 5.74 -11.26 7.25
C LYS A 15 5.28 -11.07 8.69
N ASN A 16 4.51 -10.01 8.94
CA ASN A 16 4.14 -9.55 10.27
C ASN A 16 2.67 -9.85 10.62
N VAL A 17 2.01 -10.69 9.81
CA VAL A 17 0.64 -11.17 10.05
C VAL A 17 0.62 -12.68 10.04
N LEU A 18 0.33 -13.29 11.20
CA LEU A 18 0.08 -14.71 11.33
C LEU A 18 -1.42 -14.98 11.21
N VAL A 19 -1.78 -15.99 10.42
CA VAL A 19 -3.17 -16.38 10.19
C VAL A 19 -3.40 -17.79 10.69
N ASP A 20 -4.43 -17.98 11.50
CA ASP A 20 -4.98 -19.28 11.82
C ASP A 20 -6.13 -19.59 10.85
N PRO A 21 -5.92 -20.41 9.82
CA PRO A 21 -6.94 -20.70 8.83
C PRO A 21 -8.09 -21.54 9.37
N ALA A 22 -7.88 -22.28 10.46
CA ALA A 22 -8.90 -23.11 11.07
C ALA A 22 -9.85 -22.29 11.95
N GLY A 23 -9.30 -21.35 12.74
CA GLY A 23 -10.08 -20.47 13.62
C GLY A 23 -10.52 -19.17 12.97
N GLY A 24 -10.02 -18.83 11.77
CA GLY A 24 -10.31 -17.57 11.11
C GLY A 24 -9.73 -16.35 11.83
N ASN A 25 -8.70 -16.55 12.66
CA ASN A 25 -8.06 -15.50 13.44
C ASN A 25 -6.80 -14.99 12.75
N ALA A 26 -6.47 -13.71 12.95
CA ALA A 26 -5.20 -13.15 12.57
C ALA A 26 -4.54 -12.44 13.75
N CYS A 27 -3.22 -12.58 13.86
CA CYS A 27 -2.40 -11.94 14.86
C CYS A 27 -1.31 -11.11 14.18
N ILE A 28 -1.19 -9.84 14.56
CA ILE A 28 -0.09 -8.98 14.16
C ILE A 28 1.08 -9.26 15.10
N ILE A 29 2.26 -9.45 14.54
CA ILE A 29 3.52 -9.70 15.25
C ILE A 29 4.54 -8.62 14.90
N ASP A 30 5.73 -8.68 15.49
CA ASP A 30 6.82 -7.72 15.27
C ASP A 30 6.40 -6.29 15.62
N ILE A 31 6.01 -6.11 16.87
CA ILE A 31 5.48 -4.84 17.39
C ILE A 31 6.58 -3.86 17.84
N ASP A 32 7.84 -4.18 17.61
CA ASP A 32 8.98 -3.34 18.02
C ASP A 32 9.01 -2.01 17.25
N GLY A 33 8.41 -1.99 16.05
CA GLY A 33 8.24 -0.81 15.22
C GLY A 33 7.02 0.07 15.53
N LEU A 34 6.29 -0.18 16.62
CA LEU A 34 5.10 0.62 16.97
C LEU A 34 5.45 2.09 17.14
N VAL A 35 4.66 2.94 16.52
CA VAL A 35 4.82 4.38 16.56
C VAL A 35 3.60 5.08 17.14
N VAL A 36 3.86 6.17 17.85
CA VAL A 36 2.86 7.18 18.19
C VAL A 36 3.01 8.31 17.17
N PRO A 37 2.10 8.43 16.19
CA PRO A 37 2.23 9.43 15.14
C PRO A 37 2.45 10.84 15.70
N GLY A 38 3.47 11.53 15.17
CA GLY A 38 3.85 12.88 15.60
C GLY A 38 4.65 12.99 16.91
N LYS A 39 4.80 11.89 17.67
CA LYS A 39 5.57 11.88 18.93
C LYS A 39 6.81 11.00 18.86
N TYR A 40 6.65 9.77 18.41
CA TYR A 40 7.72 8.78 18.32
C TYR A 40 7.78 8.24 16.90
N PRO A 41 8.60 8.87 16.01
CA PRO A 41 8.79 8.38 14.67
C PRO A 41 9.56 7.05 14.70
N PRO A 42 9.27 6.12 13.77
CA PRO A 42 9.97 4.86 13.70
C PRO A 42 11.40 5.04 13.22
N ASP A 43 12.30 4.15 13.65
CA ASP A 43 13.64 4.05 13.10
C ASP A 43 13.66 3.33 11.75
N VAL A 44 12.71 2.42 11.52
CA VAL A 44 12.54 1.64 10.29
C VAL A 44 11.28 2.10 9.56
N VAL A 45 11.39 2.24 8.23
CA VAL A 45 10.31 2.80 7.39
C VAL A 45 9.34 1.72 6.89
N GLY A 46 9.59 0.42 7.17
CA GLY A 46 8.73 -0.69 6.78
C GLY A 46 9.27 -1.52 5.61
N THR A 47 8.50 -2.53 5.21
CA THR A 47 8.81 -3.43 4.10
C THR A 47 8.49 -2.74 2.76
N PRO A 48 9.42 -2.68 1.78
CA PRO A 48 9.30 -1.85 0.56
C PRO A 48 7.96 -1.91 -0.16
N ASP A 49 7.43 -3.11 -0.40
CA ASP A 49 6.17 -3.28 -1.14
C ASP A 49 4.93 -2.74 -0.42
N PHE A 50 5.04 -2.46 0.88
CA PHE A 50 3.91 -2.05 1.73
C PHE A 50 4.00 -0.61 2.18
N ILE A 51 5.12 0.07 1.91
CA ILE A 51 5.31 1.47 2.27
C ILE A 51 4.37 2.35 1.44
N ALA A 52 3.66 3.26 2.09
CA ALA A 52 2.78 4.18 1.38
C ALA A 52 3.57 5.13 0.47
N PRO A 53 3.10 5.41 -0.76
CA PRO A 53 3.83 6.19 -1.75
C PRO A 53 4.30 7.57 -1.29
N GLU A 54 3.54 8.26 -0.45
CA GLU A 54 3.94 9.56 0.11
C GLU A 54 5.17 9.44 1.04
N VAL A 55 5.33 8.30 1.71
CA VAL A 55 6.51 8.03 2.55
C VAL A 55 7.71 7.73 1.67
N VAL A 56 7.55 6.89 0.63
CA VAL A 56 8.61 6.60 -0.35
C VAL A 56 9.06 7.88 -1.04
N ALA A 57 8.12 8.66 -1.58
CA ALA A 57 8.41 9.90 -2.31
C ALA A 57 9.16 10.95 -1.49
N SER A 58 8.94 10.98 -0.17
CA SER A 58 9.59 11.93 0.73
C SER A 58 10.81 11.35 1.48
N SER A 59 11.19 10.10 1.22
CA SER A 59 12.25 9.40 1.98
C SER A 59 13.64 10.05 1.87
N ARG A 60 13.90 10.76 0.76
CA ARG A 60 15.16 11.46 0.48
C ARG A 60 15.29 12.81 1.20
N LEU A 61 14.18 13.34 1.73
CA LEU A 61 14.23 14.58 2.51
C LEU A 61 14.95 14.35 3.83
N ASP A 62 15.54 15.41 4.37
CA ASP A 62 16.16 15.37 5.68
C ASP A 62 15.19 14.83 6.74
N ARG A 63 15.73 14.12 7.75
CA ARG A 63 14.90 13.52 8.82
C ARG A 63 14.03 14.55 9.54
N HIS A 64 14.47 15.78 9.61
CA HIS A 64 13.77 16.89 10.28
C HIS A 64 12.99 17.79 9.30
N ASP A 65 13.00 17.49 8.01
CA ASP A 65 12.23 18.26 7.03
C ASP A 65 10.71 18.11 7.30
N PRO A 66 9.98 19.21 7.51
CA PRO A 66 8.54 19.18 7.81
C PRO A 66 7.71 18.59 6.67
N LYS A 67 8.26 18.50 5.46
CA LYS A 67 7.59 17.87 4.30
C LYS A 67 7.79 16.36 4.26
N ARG A 68 8.73 15.82 5.04
CA ARG A 68 8.95 14.38 5.10
C ARG A 68 7.76 13.69 5.74
N LYS A 69 7.18 12.73 5.02
CA LYS A 69 6.07 11.91 5.51
C LYS A 69 6.62 10.73 6.30
N LEU A 70 6.06 10.53 7.47
CA LEU A 70 6.42 9.44 8.37
C LEU A 70 5.28 8.42 8.45
N PRO A 71 5.58 7.16 8.82
CA PRO A 71 4.58 6.16 9.10
C PRO A 71 3.51 6.65 10.09
N SER A 72 2.28 6.27 9.82
CA SER A 72 1.09 6.72 10.54
C SER A 72 -0.04 5.69 10.40
N ILE A 73 -1.16 5.91 11.08
CA ILE A 73 -2.36 5.08 10.91
C ILE A 73 -2.82 5.06 9.44
N ALA A 74 -2.69 6.17 8.71
CA ALA A 74 -3.07 6.21 7.29
C ALA A 74 -2.16 5.34 6.42
N THR A 75 -0.85 5.32 6.70
CA THR A 75 0.08 4.46 5.97
C THR A 75 -0.10 2.98 6.31
N ASP A 76 -0.48 2.64 7.54
CA ASP A 76 -0.90 1.29 7.92
C ASP A 76 -2.16 0.85 7.14
N CYS A 77 -3.12 1.75 6.95
CA CYS A 77 -4.31 1.46 6.14
C CYS A 77 -3.95 1.20 4.67
N HIS A 78 -2.95 1.91 4.13
CA HIS A 78 -2.43 1.61 2.80
C HIS A 78 -1.78 0.22 2.75
N ALA A 79 -0.88 -0.09 3.69
CA ALA A 79 -0.21 -1.40 3.79
C ALA A 79 -1.23 -2.55 3.91
N LEU A 80 -2.27 -2.36 4.74
CA LEU A 80 -3.36 -3.33 4.88
C LEU A 80 -4.15 -3.51 3.57
N ALA A 81 -4.42 -2.42 2.84
CA ALA A 81 -5.10 -2.51 1.54
C ALA A 81 -4.25 -3.26 0.52
N VAL A 82 -2.93 -3.01 0.46
CA VAL A 82 -1.99 -3.78 -0.38
C VAL A 82 -2.03 -5.25 0.00
N LEU A 83 -1.94 -5.58 1.29
CA LEU A 83 -1.96 -6.94 1.80
C LEU A 83 -3.23 -7.69 1.38
N ILE A 84 -4.40 -7.09 1.61
CA ILE A 84 -5.70 -7.70 1.24
C ILE A 84 -5.80 -7.86 -0.28
N TYR A 85 -5.40 -6.84 -1.05
CA TYR A 85 -5.40 -6.91 -2.51
C TYR A 85 -4.52 -8.05 -3.03
N MET A 86 -3.30 -8.19 -2.51
CA MET A 86 -2.37 -9.26 -2.88
C MET A 86 -2.90 -10.65 -2.52
N TYR A 87 -3.52 -10.82 -1.36
CA TYR A 87 -4.11 -12.10 -0.97
C TYR A 87 -5.31 -12.51 -1.83
N LEU A 88 -6.13 -11.55 -2.26
CA LEU A 88 -7.31 -11.85 -3.07
C LEU A 88 -6.99 -11.99 -4.56
N LEU A 89 -6.04 -11.22 -5.07
CA LEU A 89 -5.81 -11.08 -6.51
C LEU A 89 -4.44 -11.58 -6.97
N TYR A 90 -3.57 -11.99 -6.05
CA TYR A 90 -2.24 -12.57 -6.31
C TYR A 90 -1.33 -11.70 -7.18
N ARG A 91 -1.48 -10.36 -7.06
CA ARG A 91 -0.64 -9.37 -7.72
C ARG A 91 -0.54 -8.11 -6.86
N HIS A 92 0.48 -7.29 -7.12
CA HIS A 92 0.66 -6.03 -6.40
C HIS A 92 -0.16 -4.91 -7.06
N PRO A 93 -0.86 -4.04 -6.29
CA PRO A 93 -1.73 -3.00 -6.87
C PRO A 93 -1.00 -1.89 -7.63
N LEU A 94 0.29 -1.66 -7.37
CA LEU A 94 1.07 -0.58 -7.99
C LEU A 94 2.13 -1.07 -8.98
N ARG A 95 2.41 -2.38 -9.05
CA ARG A 95 3.41 -2.95 -9.97
C ARG A 95 2.77 -3.32 -11.30
N GLY A 96 2.93 -2.46 -12.30
CA GLY A 96 2.43 -2.66 -13.65
C GLY A 96 3.55 -2.62 -14.69
N GLN A 97 3.21 -2.21 -15.90
CA GLN A 97 4.15 -2.20 -17.04
C GLN A 97 4.95 -0.90 -17.19
N ARG A 98 4.67 0.14 -16.40
CA ARG A 98 5.38 1.42 -16.54
C ARG A 98 6.82 1.29 -16.08
N VAL A 99 7.72 1.82 -16.90
CA VAL A 99 9.13 2.02 -16.56
C VAL A 99 9.38 3.52 -16.49
N HIS A 100 10.00 3.98 -15.44
CA HIS A 100 10.21 5.39 -15.13
C HIS A 100 11.66 5.82 -15.26
N ASP A 101 12.59 4.87 -15.09
CA ASP A 101 14.04 5.12 -15.16
C ASP A 101 14.77 3.90 -15.69
N ALA A 102 15.95 4.12 -16.28
CA ALA A 102 16.84 3.05 -16.73
C ALA A 102 17.58 2.36 -15.56
N ASP A 103 17.77 3.07 -14.44
CA ASP A 103 18.29 2.50 -13.21
C ASP A 103 17.14 1.78 -12.45
N PRO A 104 17.23 0.45 -12.23
CA PRO A 104 16.19 -0.32 -11.58
C PRO A 104 15.84 0.16 -10.16
N MET A 105 16.84 0.64 -9.41
CA MET A 105 16.58 1.16 -8.04
C MET A 105 15.80 2.47 -8.10
N ARG A 106 16.15 3.33 -9.06
CA ARG A 106 15.43 4.60 -9.27
C ARG A 106 14.04 4.37 -9.84
N ASP A 107 13.92 3.42 -10.76
CA ASP A 107 12.62 3.01 -11.32
C ASP A 107 11.66 2.54 -10.24
N GLU A 108 12.12 1.64 -9.37
CA GLU A 108 11.37 1.12 -8.23
C GLU A 108 10.91 2.25 -7.28
N GLU A 109 11.81 3.15 -6.93
CA GLU A 109 11.52 4.28 -6.05
C GLU A 109 10.45 5.21 -6.65
N LEU A 110 10.53 5.48 -7.95
CA LEU A 110 9.53 6.28 -8.66
C LEU A 110 8.19 5.54 -8.76
N ALA A 111 8.21 4.26 -9.13
CA ALA A 111 7.02 3.45 -9.30
C ALA A 111 6.23 3.25 -7.99
N MET A 112 6.95 3.12 -6.87
CA MET A 112 6.33 2.92 -5.56
C MET A 112 6.10 4.23 -4.79
N GLY A 113 6.64 5.35 -5.28
CA GLY A 113 6.59 6.66 -4.65
C GLY A 113 5.85 7.71 -5.47
N GLU A 114 6.61 8.68 -5.99
CA GLU A 114 6.09 9.88 -6.66
C GLU A 114 5.19 9.57 -7.87
N ARG A 115 5.50 8.50 -8.61
CA ARG A 115 4.79 8.08 -9.83
C ARG A 115 3.91 6.86 -9.64
N ALA A 116 3.60 6.53 -8.37
CA ALA A 116 2.75 5.40 -8.05
C ALA A 116 1.37 5.53 -8.71
N LEU A 117 1.00 4.51 -9.48
CA LEU A 117 -0.26 4.45 -10.20
C LEU A 117 -0.90 3.07 -10.05
N PHE A 118 -2.17 3.04 -9.70
CA PHE A 118 -2.92 1.81 -9.58
C PHE A 118 -2.96 1.05 -10.92
N VAL A 119 -2.64 -0.24 -10.92
CA VAL A 119 -2.62 -1.09 -12.14
C VAL A 119 -3.99 -1.22 -12.80
N GLU A 120 -5.07 -0.95 -12.07
CA GLU A 120 -6.44 -0.97 -12.58
C GLU A 120 -7.12 0.41 -12.46
N ASP A 121 -6.33 1.50 -12.53
CA ASP A 121 -6.90 2.84 -12.53
C ASP A 121 -7.88 2.99 -13.71
N ALA A 122 -9.04 3.60 -13.42
CA ALA A 122 -10.11 3.75 -14.40
C ALA A 122 -9.78 4.82 -15.46
N ASN A 123 -9.01 5.84 -15.07
CA ASN A 123 -8.71 7.02 -15.89
C ASN A 123 -7.36 6.89 -16.60
N ASP A 124 -6.36 6.28 -15.95
CA ASP A 124 -5.03 6.08 -16.52
C ASP A 124 -4.65 4.59 -16.57
N ARG A 125 -4.75 4.03 -17.77
CA ARG A 125 -4.45 2.61 -18.02
C ARG A 125 -2.98 2.33 -18.34
N SER A 126 -2.12 3.32 -18.30
CA SER A 126 -0.71 3.18 -18.71
C SER A 126 0.10 2.23 -17.82
N ASN A 127 -0.34 2.01 -16.56
CA ASN A 127 0.29 1.06 -15.63
C ASN A 127 -0.40 -0.32 -15.60
N ARG A 128 -1.28 -0.63 -16.54
CA ARG A 128 -1.88 -1.97 -16.61
C ARG A 128 -0.80 -3.02 -16.85
N ILE A 129 -1.00 -4.19 -16.26
CA ILE A 129 -0.09 -5.32 -16.46
C ILE A 129 -0.17 -5.78 -17.93
N ASN A 130 0.98 -5.85 -18.58
CA ASN A 130 1.08 -6.39 -19.93
C ASN A 130 1.17 -7.92 -19.87
N VAL A 131 0.05 -8.59 -20.13
CA VAL A 131 -0.04 -10.07 -20.04
C VAL A 131 0.91 -10.81 -20.97
N GLN A 132 1.41 -10.17 -22.04
CA GLN A 132 2.39 -10.78 -22.95
C GLN A 132 3.79 -10.86 -22.33
N GLN A 133 4.08 -10.08 -21.30
CA GLN A 133 5.35 -10.03 -20.58
C GLN A 133 5.32 -10.80 -19.26
N VAL A 134 4.15 -11.30 -18.87
CA VAL A 134 3.95 -12.07 -17.64
C VAL A 134 4.31 -13.54 -17.86
N ARG A 135 4.90 -14.17 -16.88
CA ARG A 135 5.19 -15.61 -16.95
C ARG A 135 3.89 -16.41 -17.01
N PRO A 136 3.85 -17.52 -17.78
CA PRO A 136 2.64 -18.37 -17.85
C PRO A 136 2.15 -18.86 -16.47
N SER A 137 3.04 -19.06 -15.51
CA SER A 137 2.71 -19.45 -14.14
C SER A 137 1.99 -18.38 -13.31
N GLU A 138 2.08 -17.12 -13.73
CA GLU A 138 1.43 -15.98 -13.08
C GLU A 138 0.02 -15.72 -13.65
N LEU A 139 -0.30 -16.35 -14.79
CA LEU A 139 -1.64 -16.32 -15.36
C LEU A 139 -2.54 -17.37 -14.68
N PRO A 140 -3.84 -17.09 -14.52
CA PRO A 140 -4.56 -15.87 -14.96
C PRO A 140 -4.52 -14.71 -13.94
N TRP A 141 -3.78 -14.84 -12.85
CA TRP A 141 -3.80 -13.91 -11.72
C TRP A 141 -3.34 -12.50 -12.08
N ALA A 142 -2.32 -12.40 -12.93
CA ALA A 142 -1.79 -11.13 -13.39
C ALA A 142 -2.70 -10.41 -14.40
N ASP A 143 -3.60 -11.14 -15.08
CA ASP A 143 -4.49 -10.52 -16.07
C ASP A 143 -5.63 -9.76 -15.39
N THR A 144 -5.53 -8.44 -15.42
CA THR A 144 -6.54 -7.52 -14.86
C THR A 144 -7.88 -7.54 -15.61
N ASN A 145 -7.94 -8.08 -16.83
CA ASN A 145 -9.20 -8.22 -17.57
C ASN A 145 -9.94 -9.50 -17.15
N LEU A 146 -9.21 -10.59 -16.93
CA LEU A 146 -9.80 -11.85 -16.46
C LEU A 146 -10.11 -11.81 -14.96
N ARG A 147 -9.29 -11.12 -14.19
CA ARG A 147 -9.44 -11.00 -12.73
C ARG A 147 -9.37 -9.55 -12.28
N PRO A 148 -10.36 -8.73 -12.63
CA PRO A 148 -10.40 -7.33 -12.18
C PRO A 148 -10.61 -7.26 -10.66
N TYR A 149 -10.15 -6.16 -10.04
CA TYR A 149 -10.34 -5.94 -8.61
C TYR A 149 -11.81 -5.88 -8.18
N THR A 150 -12.71 -5.64 -9.11
CA THR A 150 -14.16 -5.63 -8.88
C THR A 150 -14.71 -7.01 -8.47
N LEU A 151 -13.96 -8.10 -8.72
CA LEU A 151 -14.28 -9.43 -8.20
C LEU A 151 -14.27 -9.52 -6.67
N ALA A 152 -13.58 -8.58 -6.00
CA ALA A 152 -13.60 -8.46 -4.54
C ALA A 152 -14.97 -8.03 -3.96
N GLY A 153 -15.94 -7.77 -4.83
CA GLY A 153 -17.32 -7.46 -4.46
C GLY A 153 -17.57 -5.99 -4.12
N PRO A 154 -18.84 -5.65 -3.86
CA PRO A 154 -19.28 -4.25 -3.76
C PRO A 154 -18.73 -3.49 -2.55
N TYR A 155 -18.25 -4.18 -1.53
CA TYR A 155 -17.69 -3.56 -0.34
C TYR A 155 -16.19 -3.27 -0.46
N LEU A 156 -15.38 -4.23 -0.94
CA LEU A 156 -13.93 -4.08 -1.01
C LEU A 156 -13.48 -3.30 -2.25
N SER A 157 -14.16 -3.45 -3.39
CA SER A 157 -13.76 -2.80 -4.63
C SER A 157 -13.67 -1.26 -4.51
N PRO A 158 -14.66 -0.56 -3.94
CA PRO A 158 -14.55 0.88 -3.70
C PRO A 158 -13.42 1.25 -2.74
N LEU A 159 -13.12 0.39 -1.77
CA LEU A 159 -12.03 0.63 -0.83
C LEU A 159 -10.66 0.55 -1.52
N PHE A 160 -10.47 -0.41 -2.44
CA PHE A 160 -9.25 -0.49 -3.25
C PHE A 160 -9.09 0.74 -4.16
N ALA A 161 -10.14 1.15 -4.86
CA ALA A 161 -10.12 2.36 -5.69
C ALA A 161 -9.74 3.61 -4.87
N ARG A 162 -10.20 3.70 -3.62
CA ARG A 162 -9.86 4.79 -2.70
C ARG A 162 -8.44 4.68 -2.15
N ALA A 163 -7.98 3.47 -1.81
CA ALA A 163 -6.66 3.25 -1.22
C ALA A 163 -5.53 3.53 -2.21
N PHE A 164 -5.75 3.28 -3.50
CA PHE A 164 -4.71 3.35 -4.54
C PHE A 164 -4.90 4.51 -5.52
N GLY A 165 -6.05 5.18 -5.50
CA GLY A 165 -6.33 6.33 -6.38
C GLY A 165 -5.56 7.59 -5.98
N PRO A 166 -5.13 8.41 -6.96
CA PRO A 166 -4.48 9.68 -6.69
C PRO A 166 -5.43 10.65 -5.98
N GLY A 167 -4.91 11.41 -5.01
CA GLY A 167 -5.63 12.47 -4.30
C GLY A 167 -6.60 12.03 -3.20
N LEU A 168 -6.98 10.77 -3.14
CA LEU A 168 -7.92 10.28 -2.10
C LEU A 168 -7.22 9.99 -0.76
N ARG A 169 -5.91 9.77 -0.76
CA ARG A 169 -5.13 9.62 0.49
C ARG A 169 -5.12 10.91 1.32
N ASP A 170 -5.05 12.07 0.68
CA ASP A 170 -5.15 13.36 1.37
C ASP A 170 -6.55 13.60 1.96
N LEU A 171 -7.61 13.19 1.26
CA LEU A 171 -8.98 13.26 1.77
C LEU A 171 -9.22 12.34 2.97
N MET A 172 -8.61 11.14 2.99
CA MET A 172 -8.73 10.22 4.13
C MET A 172 -8.00 10.75 5.36
N SER A 173 -6.82 11.34 5.19
CA SER A 173 -6.10 11.99 6.30
C SER A 173 -6.86 13.18 6.84
N THR A 174 -7.56 13.93 5.99
CA THR A 174 -8.43 15.05 6.36
C THR A 174 -9.68 14.57 7.07
N TYR A 175 -10.35 13.56 6.52
CA TYR A 175 -11.59 13.00 7.11
C TYR A 175 -11.39 12.54 8.56
N TRP A 176 -10.33 11.78 8.86
CA TRP A 176 -10.07 11.29 10.22
C TRP A 176 -9.57 12.38 11.16
N ARG A 177 -8.94 13.44 10.65
CA ARG A 177 -8.57 14.61 11.44
C ARG A 177 -9.79 15.38 11.91
N ASP A 178 -10.80 15.51 11.03
CA ASP A 178 -12.00 16.31 11.28
C ASP A 178 -13.09 15.52 12.01
N HIS A 179 -12.94 14.19 12.14
CA HIS A 179 -13.88 13.29 12.83
C HIS A 179 -13.13 12.38 13.81
N PRO A 180 -12.46 12.95 14.83
CA PRO A 180 -11.89 12.14 15.91
C PRO A 180 -13.03 11.46 16.67
N ARG A 181 -13.00 10.14 16.75
CA ARG A 181 -13.94 9.34 17.56
C ARG A 181 -13.45 9.23 18.98
#